data_7538490c292b095783e3254e47690643
#
_entry.id   7538490c292b095783e3254e47690643
#
_cell.length_a   1.000
_cell.length_b   1.000
_cell.length_c   1.000
_cell.angle_alpha   90.00
_cell.angle_beta   90.00
_cell.angle_gamma   90.00
#
_symmetry.space_group_name_H-M   'P 1'
#
loop_
_entity.id
_entity.type
_entity.pdbx_description
1 polymer ?
#
loop_
_entity_poly.entity_id
_entity_poly.type
_entity_poly.pdbx_seq_one_letter_code
_entity_poly.pdbx_strand_id
1 'polypeptide(L)'
;PHAGAWDREHRFPREVFTALGELGLMGVCVPAEHGGAGADFVSYMLVLEELSRADAGVGVTVAVHTSAGTLPILANGTTEQVERLVPPLAQGHELAAFALTESGSGSDAGAMRARAADDGSGNGGVRISGTKQWITNGSYAHTFTVFAKDPERPSAFVVRRGAAGFSVTREEEKMGLNSSSTADLAFDATPGERLGAPGAGMRVALSTLDGGRIGIAAQALGIAQAALDVATAYAKERHAFGRPLGGFGAIQQKLADMQTEIEAARALVWRAARLKEAGHPHTVEGAQAKLFASRVARHWTGEAIQILGGYGYTKEFPAERYYRDAKVTEIYEGTSEIQRLVIARALLGEAARDTA
;
A
#
# COMPACT_ATOMS: atom_id res chain seq x y z
N PRO A 1 17.00 12.64 -2.24
CA PRO A 1 18.47 12.46 -2.46
C PRO A 1 18.96 11.09 -1.98
N HIS A 2 18.39 10.50 -0.92
CA HIS A 2 18.88 9.30 -0.25
C HIS A 2 18.26 7.98 -0.73
N ALA A 3 17.20 8.02 -1.54
CA ALA A 3 16.42 6.84 -1.94
C ALA A 3 17.27 5.72 -2.60
N GLY A 4 18.26 6.09 -3.42
CA GLY A 4 19.20 5.13 -4.01
C GLY A 4 20.13 4.45 -2.99
N ALA A 5 20.52 5.15 -1.92
CA ALA A 5 21.31 4.56 -0.83
C ALA A 5 20.45 3.59 -0.01
N TRP A 6 19.24 4.00 0.37
CA TRP A 6 18.32 3.15 1.13
C TRP A 6 17.96 1.86 0.38
N ASP A 7 17.74 1.95 -0.95
CA ASP A 7 17.51 0.76 -1.79
C ASP A 7 18.70 -0.20 -1.77
N ARG A 8 19.94 0.30 -1.94
CA ARG A 8 21.14 -0.55 -1.95
C ARG A 8 21.44 -1.17 -0.59
N GLU A 9 21.18 -0.43 0.49
CA GLU A 9 21.47 -0.82 1.87
C GLU A 9 20.31 -1.61 2.51
N HIS A 10 19.18 -1.75 1.83
CA HIS A 10 17.93 -2.31 2.37
C HIS A 10 17.54 -1.61 3.68
N ARG A 11 17.70 -0.28 3.71
CA ARG A 11 17.54 0.52 4.91
C ARG A 11 16.16 1.12 5.02
N PHE A 12 15.46 0.81 6.11
CA PHE A 12 14.21 1.49 6.49
C PHE A 12 14.52 2.86 7.09
N PRO A 13 14.12 3.99 6.46
CA PRO A 13 14.49 5.34 6.88
C PRO A 13 13.54 5.88 7.97
N ARG A 14 13.67 5.40 9.21
CA ARG A 14 12.76 5.72 10.32
C ARG A 14 12.63 7.22 10.56
N GLU A 15 13.73 7.96 10.40
CA GLU A 15 13.79 9.43 10.55
C GLU A 15 12.89 10.17 9.56
N VAL A 16 12.62 9.60 8.39
CA VAL A 16 11.72 10.20 7.41
C VAL A 16 10.28 10.15 7.91
N PHE A 17 9.85 9.04 8.50
CA PHE A 17 8.47 8.92 9.01
C PHE A 17 8.22 9.82 10.22
N THR A 18 9.23 10.04 11.06
CA THR A 18 9.16 11.04 12.13
C THR A 18 8.98 12.44 11.55
N ALA A 19 9.78 12.82 10.56
CA ALA A 19 9.67 14.13 9.90
C ALA A 19 8.33 14.29 9.14
N LEU A 20 7.83 13.23 8.50
CA LEU A 20 6.49 13.24 7.88
C LEU A 20 5.38 13.41 8.92
N GLY A 21 5.53 12.84 10.11
CA GLY A 21 4.62 13.06 11.24
C GLY A 21 4.57 14.52 11.68
N GLU A 22 5.73 15.17 11.86
CA GLU A 22 5.84 16.60 12.18
C GLU A 22 5.17 17.50 11.14
N LEU A 23 5.12 17.07 9.87
CA LEU A 23 4.43 17.75 8.77
C LEU A 23 2.94 17.38 8.65
N GLY A 24 2.40 16.51 9.53
CA GLY A 24 1.04 16.02 9.48
C GLY A 24 0.76 15.00 8.35
N LEU A 25 1.80 14.52 7.66
CA LEU A 25 1.66 13.64 6.49
C LEU A 25 1.45 12.16 6.84
N MET A 26 1.58 11.77 8.12
CA MET A 26 1.25 10.43 8.58
C MET A 26 -0.25 10.27 8.88
N GLY A 27 -0.98 11.37 9.07
CA GLY A 27 -2.42 11.42 9.37
C GLY A 27 -3.21 12.35 8.45
N VAL A 28 -2.89 12.43 7.14
CA VAL A 28 -3.47 13.39 6.19
C VAL A 28 -5.00 13.42 6.26
N CYS A 29 -5.65 12.27 6.15
CA CYS A 29 -7.11 12.13 6.15
C CYS A 29 -7.68 11.67 7.51
N VAL A 30 -6.90 11.72 8.57
CA VAL A 30 -7.39 11.51 9.94
C VAL A 30 -7.92 12.85 10.47
N PRO A 31 -9.13 12.88 11.10
CA PRO A 31 -9.69 14.10 11.65
C PRO A 31 -8.76 14.80 12.66
N ALA A 32 -8.83 16.13 12.72
CA ALA A 32 -7.97 16.93 13.60
C ALA A 32 -8.18 16.63 15.09
N GLU A 33 -9.40 16.29 15.51
CA GLU A 33 -9.73 15.86 16.86
C GLU A 33 -9.02 14.57 17.29
N HIS A 34 -8.53 13.77 16.32
CA HIS A 34 -7.73 12.58 16.53
C HIS A 34 -6.25 12.77 16.17
N GLY A 35 -5.79 14.02 16.07
CA GLY A 35 -4.39 14.35 15.85
C GLY A 35 -3.90 14.30 14.41
N GLY A 36 -4.81 14.14 13.43
CA GLY A 36 -4.50 14.18 12.01
C GLY A 36 -4.58 15.58 11.40
N ALA A 37 -4.30 15.70 10.11
CA ALA A 37 -4.39 16.96 9.37
C ALA A 37 -5.82 17.34 8.96
N GLY A 38 -6.78 16.39 9.00
CA GLY A 38 -8.17 16.63 8.61
C GLY A 38 -8.37 16.98 7.14
N ALA A 39 -7.40 16.65 6.28
CA ALA A 39 -7.50 16.87 4.84
C ALA A 39 -8.33 15.78 4.17
N ASP A 40 -8.75 16.00 2.92
CA ASP A 40 -9.56 15.06 2.16
C ASP A 40 -8.77 13.87 1.62
N PHE A 41 -9.48 12.85 1.14
CA PHE A 41 -8.87 11.63 0.63
C PHE A 41 -8.14 11.86 -0.71
N VAL A 42 -8.50 12.88 -1.48
CA VAL A 42 -7.79 13.29 -2.69
C VAL A 42 -6.42 13.86 -2.35
N SER A 43 -6.34 14.72 -1.33
CA SER A 43 -5.09 15.26 -0.79
C SER A 43 -4.15 14.13 -0.33
N TYR A 44 -4.70 13.09 0.32
CA TYR A 44 -3.92 11.92 0.69
C TYR A 44 -3.36 11.18 -0.55
N MET A 45 -4.11 11.06 -1.65
CA MET A 45 -3.60 10.45 -2.88
C MET A 45 -2.47 11.28 -3.50
N LEU A 46 -2.56 12.62 -3.47
CA LEU A 46 -1.49 13.50 -3.92
C LEU A 46 -0.21 13.32 -3.09
N VAL A 47 -0.35 13.21 -1.78
CA VAL A 47 0.79 12.93 -0.89
C VAL A 47 1.43 11.57 -1.24
N LEU A 48 0.64 10.53 -1.46
CA LEU A 48 1.16 9.21 -1.83
C LEU A 48 1.84 9.21 -3.19
N GLU A 49 1.31 9.94 -4.18
CA GLU A 49 1.93 10.11 -5.49
C GLU A 49 3.32 10.75 -5.35
N GLU A 50 3.44 11.88 -4.66
CA GLU A 50 4.70 12.60 -4.51
C GLU A 50 5.72 11.85 -3.64
N LEU A 51 5.30 11.22 -2.55
CA LEU A 51 6.19 10.36 -1.76
C LEU A 51 6.72 9.19 -2.60
N SER A 52 5.86 8.55 -3.38
CA SER A 52 6.23 7.41 -4.22
C SER A 52 7.07 7.81 -5.43
N ARG A 53 6.92 9.04 -5.93
CA ARG A 53 7.79 9.63 -6.94
C ARG A 53 9.21 9.82 -6.41
N ALA A 54 9.34 10.21 -5.14
CA ALA A 54 10.64 10.33 -4.49
C ALA A 54 11.23 8.97 -4.10
N ASP A 55 10.44 8.13 -3.42
CA ASP A 55 10.81 6.78 -2.99
C ASP A 55 9.54 5.94 -2.77
N ALA A 56 9.36 4.89 -3.57
CA ALA A 56 8.16 4.07 -3.54
C ALA A 56 8.03 3.22 -2.26
N GLY A 57 9.14 2.90 -1.58
CA GLY A 57 9.13 2.22 -0.30
C GLY A 57 8.65 3.13 0.84
N VAL A 58 9.01 4.41 0.81
CA VAL A 58 8.43 5.42 1.71
C VAL A 58 6.94 5.58 1.42
N GLY A 59 6.56 5.69 0.15
CA GLY A 59 5.16 5.80 -0.27
C GLY A 59 4.30 4.65 0.24
N VAL A 60 4.72 3.38 0.06
CA VAL A 60 3.93 2.22 0.54
C VAL A 60 3.88 2.13 2.06
N THR A 61 4.95 2.53 2.74
CA THR A 61 4.96 2.56 4.21
C THR A 61 3.86 3.49 4.75
N VAL A 62 3.74 4.71 4.19
CA VAL A 62 2.67 5.66 4.53
C VAL A 62 1.30 5.16 4.06
N ALA A 63 1.21 4.58 2.85
CA ALA A 63 -0.04 4.03 2.33
C ALA A 63 -0.63 2.98 3.26
N VAL A 64 0.15 1.97 3.65
CA VAL A 64 -0.32 0.90 4.55
C VAL A 64 -0.56 1.41 5.97
N HIS A 65 0.34 2.26 6.47
CA HIS A 65 0.18 2.89 7.79
C HIS A 65 -1.17 3.61 7.92
N THR A 66 -1.50 4.45 6.96
CA THR A 66 -2.73 5.25 7.01
C THR A 66 -3.95 4.42 6.61
N SER A 67 -3.99 3.88 5.36
CA SER A 67 -5.21 3.28 4.82
C SER A 67 -5.57 1.94 5.44
N ALA A 68 -4.56 1.12 5.75
CA ALA A 68 -4.78 -0.24 6.22
C ALA A 68 -4.52 -0.43 7.72
N GLY A 69 -3.69 0.42 8.32
CA GLY A 69 -3.39 0.37 9.74
C GLY A 69 -4.25 1.31 10.58
N THR A 70 -4.29 2.61 10.27
CA THR A 70 -4.93 3.65 11.10
C THR A 70 -6.43 3.77 10.83
N LEU A 71 -6.85 3.90 9.57
CA LEU A 71 -8.26 4.11 9.21
C LEU A 71 -9.18 2.97 9.63
N PRO A 72 -8.83 1.67 9.60
CA PRO A 72 -9.67 0.62 10.14
C PRO A 72 -9.95 0.77 11.63
N ILE A 73 -8.98 1.25 12.41
CA ILE A 73 -9.16 1.50 13.84
C ILE A 73 -10.11 2.68 14.04
N LEU A 74 -9.92 3.78 13.30
CA LEU A 74 -10.81 4.93 13.33
C LEU A 74 -12.25 4.57 12.96
N ALA A 75 -12.45 3.70 11.96
CA ALA A 75 -13.78 3.36 11.45
C ALA A 75 -14.51 2.27 12.25
N ASN A 76 -13.80 1.40 12.96
CA ASN A 76 -14.40 0.22 13.60
C ASN A 76 -14.07 0.08 15.09
N GLY A 77 -13.16 0.90 15.63
CA GLY A 77 -12.78 0.90 17.03
C GLY A 77 -13.85 1.44 17.95
N THR A 78 -13.79 1.04 19.22
CA THR A 78 -14.54 1.75 20.28
C THR A 78 -13.97 3.15 20.47
N THR A 79 -14.72 4.05 21.10
CA THR A 79 -14.22 5.41 21.43
C THR A 79 -12.88 5.34 22.17
N GLU A 80 -12.75 4.45 23.16
CA GLU A 80 -11.52 4.25 23.91
C GLU A 80 -10.34 3.78 23.01
N GLN A 81 -10.59 2.84 22.09
CA GLN A 81 -9.58 2.39 21.14
C GLN A 81 -9.13 3.52 20.22
N VAL A 82 -10.05 4.30 19.69
CA VAL A 82 -9.78 5.43 18.81
C VAL A 82 -8.95 6.49 19.54
N GLU A 83 -9.38 6.94 20.71
CA GLU A 83 -8.71 7.96 21.52
C GLU A 83 -7.28 7.53 21.95
N ARG A 84 -7.06 6.26 22.20
CA ARG A 84 -5.77 5.73 22.65
C ARG A 84 -4.82 5.44 21.49
N LEU A 85 -5.32 4.93 20.37
CA LEU A 85 -4.47 4.36 19.31
C LEU A 85 -4.29 5.30 18.12
N VAL A 86 -5.30 6.07 17.74
CA VAL A 86 -5.25 6.87 16.51
C VAL A 86 -4.32 8.08 16.63
N PRO A 87 -4.31 8.88 17.72
CA PRO A 87 -3.45 10.06 17.79
C PRO A 87 -1.95 9.76 17.60
N PRO A 88 -1.33 8.81 18.31
CA PRO A 88 0.10 8.52 18.11
C PRO A 88 0.42 8.00 16.70
N LEU A 89 -0.53 7.33 16.03
CA LEU A 89 -0.41 6.92 14.64
C LEU A 89 -0.49 8.13 13.70
N ALA A 90 -1.51 8.97 13.84
CA ALA A 90 -1.73 10.13 13.00
C ALA A 90 -0.57 11.14 13.07
N GLN A 91 0.05 11.27 14.24
CA GLN A 91 1.22 12.12 14.48
C GLN A 91 2.56 11.50 14.06
N GLY A 92 2.58 10.23 13.61
CA GLY A 92 3.80 9.55 13.19
C GLY A 92 4.73 9.11 14.34
N HIS A 93 4.29 9.20 15.58
CA HIS A 93 5.03 8.69 16.74
C HIS A 93 5.07 7.15 16.72
N GLU A 94 4.03 6.54 16.21
CA GLU A 94 3.89 5.10 16.02
C GLU A 94 3.57 4.77 14.56
N LEU A 95 3.91 3.54 14.15
CA LEU A 95 3.54 2.98 12.86
C LEU A 95 2.50 1.87 13.03
N ALA A 96 1.62 1.75 12.05
CA ALA A 96 0.64 0.68 11.97
C ALA A 96 0.92 -0.29 10.81
N ALA A 97 0.44 -1.53 10.97
CA ALA A 97 0.49 -2.58 9.97
C ALA A 97 -0.84 -3.34 9.87
N PHE A 98 -1.04 -4.01 8.73
CA PHE A 98 -2.23 -4.78 8.41
C PHE A 98 -1.87 -6.24 8.16
N ALA A 99 -2.28 -7.13 9.06
CA ALA A 99 -1.86 -8.53 9.10
C ALA A 99 -3.02 -9.46 8.70
N LEU A 100 -3.30 -9.53 7.40
CA LEU A 100 -4.34 -10.40 6.83
C LEU A 100 -3.77 -11.68 6.25
N THR A 101 -2.77 -11.58 5.38
CA THR A 101 -2.23 -12.64 4.53
C THR A 101 -1.50 -13.72 5.33
N GLU A 102 -1.69 -14.98 4.91
CA GLU A 102 -0.96 -16.15 5.39
C GLU A 102 -0.31 -16.89 4.22
N SER A 103 0.60 -17.82 4.47
CA SER A 103 1.28 -18.60 3.42
C SER A 103 0.33 -19.36 2.50
N GLY A 104 -0.83 -19.78 3.01
CA GLY A 104 -1.88 -20.47 2.25
C GLY A 104 -3.11 -19.63 1.94
N SER A 105 -3.11 -18.32 2.24
CA SER A 105 -4.30 -17.46 2.15
C SER A 105 -3.88 -16.03 1.77
N GLY A 106 -3.73 -15.79 0.48
CA GLY A 106 -3.48 -14.46 -0.10
C GLY A 106 -4.73 -13.92 -0.76
N SER A 107 -4.92 -14.18 -2.06
CA SER A 107 -6.13 -13.78 -2.81
C SER A 107 -7.41 -14.41 -2.26
N ASP A 108 -7.33 -15.65 -1.75
CA ASP A 108 -8.39 -16.29 -0.98
C ASP A 108 -8.23 -15.98 0.51
N ALA A 109 -8.52 -14.73 0.89
CA ALA A 109 -8.36 -14.28 2.27
C ALA A 109 -9.29 -15.01 3.26
N GLY A 110 -10.40 -15.58 2.80
CA GLY A 110 -11.33 -16.38 3.61
C GLY A 110 -10.76 -17.70 4.10
N ALA A 111 -9.74 -18.24 3.41
CA ALA A 111 -9.08 -19.50 3.76
C ALA A 111 -8.06 -19.37 4.91
N MET A 112 -7.97 -18.21 5.57
CA MET A 112 -7.06 -18.00 6.71
C MET A 112 -7.17 -19.08 7.77
N ARG A 113 -6.07 -19.41 8.45
CA ARG A 113 -5.96 -20.45 9.47
C ARG A 113 -5.68 -19.92 10.87
N ALA A 114 -5.17 -18.68 10.99
CA ALA A 114 -4.99 -18.04 12.30
C ALA A 114 -6.32 -18.04 13.07
N ARG A 115 -6.26 -18.30 14.37
CA ARG A 115 -7.42 -18.44 15.26
C ARG A 115 -7.31 -17.49 16.43
N ALA A 116 -8.47 -16.99 16.84
CA ALA A 116 -8.63 -16.26 18.09
C ALA A 116 -9.52 -17.10 19.02
N ALA A 117 -9.18 -17.13 20.29
CA ALA A 117 -9.97 -17.75 21.35
C ALA A 117 -10.19 -16.73 22.47
N ASP A 118 -11.31 -16.82 23.18
CA ASP A 118 -11.59 -16.03 24.38
C ASP A 118 -10.47 -16.26 25.42
N ASP A 119 -10.00 -15.21 26.08
CA ASP A 119 -8.93 -15.29 27.07
C ASP A 119 -9.43 -15.72 28.47
N GLY A 120 -10.73 -15.92 28.62
CA GLY A 120 -11.36 -16.32 29.88
C GLY A 120 -11.52 -15.17 30.89
N SER A 121 -11.14 -13.95 30.56
CA SER A 121 -11.22 -12.79 31.47
C SER A 121 -12.65 -12.26 31.67
N GLY A 122 -13.57 -12.61 30.78
CA GLY A 122 -14.93 -12.03 30.75
C GLY A 122 -15.00 -10.58 30.23
N ASN A 123 -13.86 -9.98 29.89
CA ASN A 123 -13.76 -8.57 29.43
C ASN A 123 -13.63 -8.45 27.90
N GLY A 124 -13.90 -9.53 27.15
CA GLY A 124 -13.81 -9.54 25.69
C GLY A 124 -12.37 -9.62 25.14
N GLY A 125 -11.38 -9.88 25.99
CA GLY A 125 -10.01 -10.16 25.61
C GLY A 125 -9.90 -11.47 24.82
N VAL A 126 -8.93 -11.54 23.92
CA VAL A 126 -8.69 -12.74 23.10
C VAL A 126 -7.23 -13.14 23.09
N ARG A 127 -6.99 -14.40 22.78
CA ARG A 127 -5.69 -14.98 22.49
C ARG A 127 -5.62 -15.40 21.04
N ILE A 128 -4.66 -14.84 20.30
CA ILE A 128 -4.48 -15.08 18.87
C ILE A 128 -3.32 -16.05 18.68
N SER A 129 -3.52 -17.10 17.85
CA SER A 129 -2.49 -18.07 17.48
C SER A 129 -2.47 -18.28 15.97
N GLY A 130 -1.28 -18.30 15.37
CA GLY A 130 -1.05 -18.50 13.95
C GLY A 130 0.09 -17.64 13.42
N THR A 131 0.21 -17.56 12.10
CA THR A 131 1.26 -16.78 11.42
C THR A 131 0.65 -15.88 10.37
N LYS A 132 1.30 -14.75 10.13
CA LYS A 132 0.96 -13.83 9.03
C LYS A 132 2.21 -13.55 8.20
N GLN A 133 2.04 -13.44 6.89
CA GLN A 133 3.13 -13.35 5.93
C GLN A 133 3.04 -12.07 5.09
N TRP A 134 4.20 -11.56 4.70
CA TRP A 134 4.36 -10.38 3.85
C TRP A 134 3.72 -9.11 4.41
N ILE A 135 3.87 -8.90 5.72
CA ILE A 135 3.25 -7.76 6.41
C ILE A 135 4.11 -6.52 6.26
N THR A 136 3.63 -5.57 5.44
CA THR A 136 4.26 -4.25 5.30
C THR A 136 4.30 -3.54 6.65
N ASN A 137 5.41 -2.88 6.94
CA ASN A 137 5.74 -2.25 8.22
C ASN A 137 5.95 -3.25 9.38
N GLY A 138 5.89 -4.58 9.15
CA GLY A 138 5.86 -5.60 10.19
C GLY A 138 6.99 -5.51 11.20
N SER A 139 8.23 -5.22 10.78
CA SER A 139 9.38 -5.09 11.67
C SER A 139 9.41 -3.79 12.48
N TYR A 140 8.64 -2.76 12.08
CA TYR A 140 8.68 -1.43 12.70
C TYR A 140 7.35 -0.95 13.27
N ALA A 141 6.22 -1.55 12.89
CA ALA A 141 4.90 -1.17 13.40
C ALA A 141 4.77 -1.40 14.90
N HIS A 142 4.03 -0.54 15.57
CA HIS A 142 3.70 -0.59 16.99
C HIS A 142 2.30 -1.17 17.20
N THR A 143 1.41 -0.98 16.22
CA THR A 143 0.02 -1.43 16.24
C THR A 143 -0.26 -2.26 14.99
N PHE A 144 -0.90 -3.40 15.18
CA PHE A 144 -1.22 -4.34 14.10
C PHE A 144 -2.72 -4.58 14.07
N THR A 145 -3.36 -4.34 12.92
CA THR A 145 -4.71 -4.84 12.64
C THR A 145 -4.58 -6.27 12.14
N VAL A 146 -4.97 -7.24 12.96
CA VAL A 146 -4.80 -8.68 12.73
C VAL A 146 -6.14 -9.33 12.47
N PHE A 147 -6.20 -10.25 11.51
CA PHE A 147 -7.39 -11.03 11.18
C PHE A 147 -7.20 -12.49 11.54
N ALA A 148 -8.16 -13.05 12.27
CA ALA A 148 -8.16 -14.46 12.69
C ALA A 148 -9.60 -14.99 12.77
N LYS A 149 -9.79 -16.30 12.66
CA LYS A 149 -11.09 -16.95 12.87
C LYS A 149 -11.49 -16.92 14.34
N ASP A 150 -12.77 -16.58 14.62
CA ASP A 150 -13.30 -16.36 15.94
C ASP A 150 -14.79 -16.77 16.03
N PRO A 151 -15.15 -17.97 16.48
CA PRO A 151 -14.33 -19.17 16.36
C PRO A 151 -14.20 -19.66 14.92
N GLU A 152 -15.27 -19.51 14.09
CA GLU A 152 -15.31 -20.00 12.69
C GLU A 152 -15.30 -18.87 11.66
N ARG A 153 -15.75 -17.68 12.05
CA ARG A 153 -15.81 -16.51 11.16
C ARG A 153 -14.61 -15.59 11.41
N PRO A 154 -14.02 -15.01 10.36
CA PRO A 154 -12.98 -14.02 10.54
C PRO A 154 -13.46 -12.80 11.33
N SER A 155 -12.70 -12.44 12.33
CA SER A 155 -12.81 -11.18 13.10
C SER A 155 -11.54 -10.36 12.95
N ALA A 156 -11.62 -9.06 13.22
CA ALA A 156 -10.48 -8.18 13.27
C ALA A 156 -10.08 -7.89 14.72
N PHE A 157 -8.80 -7.72 14.94
CA PHE A 157 -8.22 -7.50 16.27
C PHE A 157 -7.10 -6.46 16.18
N VAL A 158 -6.89 -5.74 17.27
CA VAL A 158 -5.69 -4.92 17.47
C VAL A 158 -4.71 -5.70 18.34
N VAL A 159 -3.48 -5.83 17.88
CA VAL A 159 -2.36 -6.37 18.65
C VAL A 159 -1.29 -5.29 18.76
N ARG A 160 -0.70 -5.17 19.96
CA ARG A 160 0.39 -4.21 20.18
C ARG A 160 1.75 -4.92 20.11
N ARG A 161 2.76 -4.23 19.57
CA ARG A 161 4.15 -4.67 19.66
C ARG A 161 4.54 -4.87 21.12
N GLY A 162 5.24 -5.96 21.40
CA GLY A 162 5.64 -6.31 22.77
C GLY A 162 4.58 -7.11 23.53
N ALA A 163 3.41 -7.39 22.93
CA ALA A 163 2.47 -8.34 23.52
C ALA A 163 3.12 -9.73 23.67
N ALA A 164 2.83 -10.41 24.79
CA ALA A 164 3.36 -11.74 25.02
C ALA A 164 2.99 -12.69 23.87
N GLY A 165 3.92 -13.53 23.41
CA GLY A 165 3.70 -14.46 22.31
C GLY A 165 3.72 -13.85 20.90
N PHE A 166 3.90 -12.51 20.77
CA PHE A 166 4.10 -11.86 19.46
C PHE A 166 5.58 -11.86 19.08
N SER A 167 5.88 -12.23 17.84
CA SER A 167 7.23 -12.12 17.28
C SER A 167 7.22 -11.80 15.79
N VAL A 168 8.27 -11.08 15.36
CA VAL A 168 8.66 -10.95 13.96
C VAL A 168 9.62 -12.08 13.66
N THR A 169 9.25 -12.98 12.77
CA THR A 169 10.02 -14.20 12.50
C THR A 169 11.00 -14.07 11.35
N ARG A 170 10.70 -13.15 10.41
CA ARG A 170 11.52 -12.93 9.22
C ARG A 170 11.28 -11.55 8.65
N GLU A 171 12.32 -10.89 8.16
CA GLU A 171 12.26 -9.76 7.25
C GLU A 171 12.51 -10.28 5.83
N GLU A 172 11.70 -9.89 4.86
CA GLU A 172 11.76 -10.41 3.49
C GLU A 172 12.82 -9.69 2.64
N GLU A 173 13.63 -10.46 1.94
CA GLU A 173 14.46 -9.95 0.85
C GLU A 173 13.61 -9.80 -0.41
N LYS A 174 13.52 -8.57 -0.94
CA LYS A 174 12.59 -8.22 -2.01
C LYS A 174 13.31 -7.81 -3.29
N MET A 175 12.64 -7.93 -4.41
CA MET A 175 13.08 -7.40 -5.70
C MET A 175 13.19 -5.87 -5.69
N GLY A 176 12.26 -5.18 -5.03
CA GLY A 176 12.16 -3.72 -4.93
C GLY A 176 11.51 -3.28 -3.63
N LEU A 177 11.24 -1.98 -3.50
CA LEU A 177 10.75 -1.35 -2.26
C LEU A 177 11.65 -1.63 -1.06
N ASN A 178 12.97 -1.63 -1.27
CA ASN A 178 13.93 -2.04 -0.25
C ASN A 178 14.06 -1.06 0.92
N SER A 179 13.55 0.17 0.76
CA SER A 179 13.37 1.15 1.84
C SER A 179 12.12 0.91 2.71
N SER A 180 11.29 -0.08 2.36
CA SER A 180 10.10 -0.49 3.13
C SER A 180 10.33 -1.84 3.80
N SER A 181 9.84 -2.01 5.02
CA SER A 181 9.81 -3.30 5.73
C SER A 181 8.67 -4.17 5.23
N THR A 182 8.95 -5.45 5.09
CA THR A 182 7.95 -6.50 4.83
C THR A 182 8.35 -7.74 5.62
N ALA A 183 7.52 -8.15 6.57
CA ALA A 183 7.92 -9.18 7.53
C ALA A 183 6.85 -10.27 7.70
N ASP A 184 7.32 -11.43 8.14
CA ASP A 184 6.49 -12.51 8.65
C ASP A 184 6.33 -12.38 10.17
N LEU A 185 5.11 -12.62 10.63
CA LEU A 185 4.71 -12.47 12.03
C LEU A 185 4.21 -13.81 12.58
N ALA A 186 4.53 -14.10 13.84
CA ALA A 186 3.97 -15.21 14.58
C ALA A 186 3.26 -14.74 15.86
N PHE A 187 2.18 -15.41 16.16
CA PHE A 187 1.32 -15.21 17.32
C PHE A 187 1.19 -16.55 18.06
N ASP A 188 1.59 -16.57 19.28
CA ASP A 188 1.48 -17.74 20.19
C ASP A 188 0.65 -17.34 21.41
N ALA A 189 -0.64 -17.64 21.37
CA ALA A 189 -1.60 -17.20 22.37
C ALA A 189 -1.47 -15.70 22.70
N THR A 190 -1.19 -14.89 21.68
CA THR A 190 -0.90 -13.45 21.81
C THR A 190 -2.18 -12.69 22.20
N PRO A 191 -2.15 -11.88 23.27
CA PRO A 191 -3.31 -11.07 23.64
C PRO A 191 -3.63 -10.03 22.57
N GLY A 192 -4.92 -9.87 22.27
CA GLY A 192 -5.45 -8.90 21.33
C GLY A 192 -6.78 -8.34 21.80
N GLU A 193 -7.14 -7.21 21.24
CA GLU A 193 -8.42 -6.53 21.47
C GLU A 193 -9.29 -6.64 20.23
N ARG A 194 -10.57 -6.95 20.34
CA ARG A 194 -11.49 -6.98 19.19
C ARG A 194 -11.62 -5.61 18.55
N LEU A 195 -11.58 -5.58 17.22
CA LEU A 195 -11.83 -4.39 16.41
C LEU A 195 -13.15 -4.60 15.65
N GLY A 196 -14.17 -3.87 16.04
CA GLY A 196 -15.52 -4.04 15.50
C GLY A 196 -16.25 -5.29 16.04
N ALA A 197 -17.36 -5.64 15.39
CA ALA A 197 -18.20 -6.75 15.82
C ALA A 197 -17.58 -8.13 15.54
N PRO A 198 -17.81 -9.14 16.41
CA PRO A 198 -17.41 -10.51 16.13
C PRO A 198 -17.92 -11.03 14.78
N GLY A 199 -17.08 -11.74 14.03
CA GLY A 199 -17.41 -12.27 12.70
C GLY A 199 -17.46 -11.23 11.56
N ALA A 200 -17.17 -9.96 11.85
CA ALA A 200 -17.17 -8.89 10.84
C ALA A 200 -15.81 -8.69 10.17
N GLY A 201 -14.80 -9.49 10.47
CA GLY A 201 -13.42 -9.29 10.00
C GLY A 201 -13.29 -9.20 8.48
N MET A 202 -13.99 -10.04 7.71
CA MET A 202 -13.95 -9.94 6.24
C MET A 202 -14.54 -8.64 5.72
N ARG A 203 -15.60 -8.12 6.35
CA ARG A 203 -16.14 -6.80 5.98
C ARG A 203 -15.13 -5.69 6.25
N VAL A 204 -14.48 -5.72 7.42
CA VAL A 204 -13.41 -4.76 7.76
C VAL A 204 -12.26 -4.89 6.76
N ALA A 205 -11.79 -6.10 6.48
CA ALA A 205 -10.70 -6.33 5.53
C ALA A 205 -11.03 -5.80 4.12
N LEU A 206 -12.19 -6.16 3.57
CA LEU A 206 -12.55 -5.78 2.20
C LEU A 206 -12.79 -4.27 2.07
N SER A 207 -13.46 -3.63 3.03
CA SER A 207 -13.65 -2.17 3.02
C SER A 207 -12.32 -1.41 3.15
N THR A 208 -11.37 -1.95 3.91
CA THR A 208 -10.01 -1.43 4.01
C THR A 208 -9.28 -1.53 2.67
N LEU A 209 -9.32 -2.70 2.03
CA LEU A 209 -8.68 -2.95 0.75
C LEU A 209 -9.29 -2.12 -0.40
N ASP A 210 -10.58 -1.77 -0.34
CA ASP A 210 -11.20 -0.88 -1.34
C ASP A 210 -10.53 0.51 -1.35
N GLY A 211 -10.25 1.07 -0.17
CA GLY A 211 -9.47 2.31 -0.05
C GLY A 211 -7.99 2.12 -0.37
N GLY A 212 -7.39 1.01 0.07
CA GLY A 212 -6.00 0.67 -0.15
C GLY A 212 -5.64 0.53 -1.63
N ARG A 213 -6.55 -0.03 -2.46
CA ARG A 213 -6.37 -0.12 -3.93
C ARG A 213 -6.14 1.24 -4.57
N ILE A 214 -6.85 2.29 -4.11
CA ILE A 214 -6.67 3.66 -4.60
C ILE A 214 -5.28 4.17 -4.20
N GLY A 215 -4.85 3.90 -2.97
CA GLY A 215 -3.51 4.26 -2.48
C GLY A 215 -2.38 3.59 -3.27
N ILE A 216 -2.52 2.30 -3.60
CA ILE A 216 -1.55 1.59 -4.46
C ILE A 216 -1.57 2.12 -5.89
N ALA A 217 -2.73 2.53 -6.41
CA ALA A 217 -2.81 3.18 -7.71
C ALA A 217 -2.06 4.53 -7.71
N ALA A 218 -2.18 5.33 -6.65
CA ALA A 218 -1.41 6.57 -6.47
C ALA A 218 0.10 6.31 -6.34
N GLN A 219 0.50 5.25 -5.62
CA GLN A 219 1.89 4.82 -5.56
C GLN A 219 2.44 4.46 -6.96
N ALA A 220 1.72 3.63 -7.71
CA ALA A 220 2.11 3.25 -9.07
C ALA A 220 2.25 4.47 -9.98
N LEU A 221 1.33 5.44 -9.84
CA LEU A 221 1.36 6.70 -10.56
C LEU A 221 2.64 7.51 -10.24
N GLY A 222 3.01 7.63 -8.96
CA GLY A 222 4.24 8.30 -8.54
C GLY A 222 5.50 7.64 -9.13
N ILE A 223 5.57 6.30 -9.15
CA ILE A 223 6.68 5.56 -9.77
C ILE A 223 6.75 5.83 -11.28
N ALA A 224 5.60 5.81 -11.98
CA ALA A 224 5.55 6.09 -13.41
C ALA A 224 6.00 7.52 -13.73
N GLN A 225 5.55 8.50 -12.92
CA GLN A 225 5.95 9.90 -13.06
C GLN A 225 7.46 10.08 -12.87
N ALA A 226 8.05 9.45 -11.85
CA ALA A 226 9.49 9.48 -11.62
C ALA A 226 10.28 8.92 -12.82
N ALA A 227 9.79 7.85 -13.43
CA ALA A 227 10.39 7.26 -14.60
C ALA A 227 10.32 8.20 -15.83
N LEU A 228 9.18 8.88 -16.03
CA LEU A 228 9.02 9.90 -17.08
C LEU A 228 9.98 11.06 -16.88
N ASP A 229 10.10 11.56 -15.66
CA ASP A 229 10.98 12.70 -15.34
C ASP A 229 12.43 12.38 -15.70
N VAL A 230 12.92 11.23 -15.26
CA VAL A 230 14.30 10.79 -15.53
C VAL A 230 14.52 10.55 -17.04
N ALA A 231 13.58 9.87 -17.72
CA ALA A 231 13.69 9.62 -19.16
C ALA A 231 13.68 10.92 -19.97
N THR A 232 12.84 11.88 -19.57
CA THR A 232 12.74 13.19 -20.23
C THR A 232 14.00 14.02 -20.02
N ALA A 233 14.53 14.06 -18.80
CA ALA A 233 15.79 14.78 -18.53
C ALA A 233 16.94 14.17 -19.34
N TYR A 234 17.08 12.85 -19.30
CA TYR A 234 18.12 12.16 -20.05
C TYR A 234 17.99 12.37 -21.57
N ALA A 235 16.79 12.33 -22.13
CA ALA A 235 16.58 12.54 -23.55
C ALA A 235 16.93 13.97 -24.03
N LYS A 236 16.86 14.97 -23.15
CA LYS A 236 17.30 16.35 -23.44
C LYS A 236 18.81 16.50 -23.45
N GLU A 237 19.50 15.80 -22.57
CA GLU A 237 20.94 15.98 -22.33
C GLU A 237 21.82 15.01 -23.14
N ARG A 238 21.37 13.76 -23.30
CA ARG A 238 22.15 12.74 -24.01
C ARG A 238 22.14 12.94 -25.52
N HIS A 239 23.33 13.00 -26.10
CA HIS A 239 23.52 13.10 -27.55
C HIS A 239 23.90 11.75 -28.17
N ALA A 240 23.33 11.46 -29.33
CA ALA A 240 23.72 10.38 -30.22
C ALA A 240 23.49 10.82 -31.68
N PHE A 241 24.33 10.34 -32.60
CA PHE A 241 24.25 10.69 -34.03
C PHE A 241 24.17 12.21 -34.27
N GLY A 242 24.94 13.00 -33.49
CA GLY A 242 25.09 14.45 -33.66
C GLY A 242 23.97 15.33 -33.10
N ARG A 243 22.97 14.77 -32.39
CA ARG A 243 21.84 15.50 -31.79
C ARG A 243 21.35 14.91 -30.49
N PRO A 244 20.58 15.65 -29.65
CA PRO A 244 19.96 15.11 -28.45
C PRO A 244 19.02 13.94 -28.78
N LEU A 245 18.91 12.95 -27.85
CA LEU A 245 17.99 11.82 -28.02
C LEU A 245 16.54 12.28 -28.24
N GLY A 246 16.11 13.34 -27.56
CA GLY A 246 14.78 13.95 -27.73
C GLY A 246 14.50 14.48 -29.14
N GLY A 247 15.52 14.57 -30.00
CA GLY A 247 15.36 14.92 -31.43
C GLY A 247 14.94 13.74 -32.32
N PHE A 248 14.85 12.50 -31.78
CA PHE A 248 14.45 11.30 -32.53
C PHE A 248 12.98 10.99 -32.34
N GLY A 249 12.25 10.79 -33.45
CA GLY A 249 10.80 10.53 -33.43
C GLY A 249 10.37 9.35 -32.56
N ALA A 250 11.15 8.26 -32.54
CA ALA A 250 10.89 7.10 -31.70
C ALA A 250 10.95 7.42 -30.18
N ILE A 251 11.85 8.32 -29.77
CA ILE A 251 11.93 8.77 -28.37
C ILE A 251 10.76 9.72 -28.04
N GLN A 252 10.43 10.64 -28.97
CA GLN A 252 9.31 11.55 -28.81
C GLN A 252 7.98 10.81 -28.66
N GLN A 253 7.73 9.79 -29.47
CA GLN A 253 6.55 8.94 -29.35
C GLN A 253 6.46 8.28 -27.97
N LYS A 254 7.53 7.61 -27.52
CA LYS A 254 7.56 6.98 -26.19
C LYS A 254 7.23 7.97 -25.07
N LEU A 255 7.85 9.15 -25.07
CA LEU A 255 7.60 10.17 -24.04
C LEU A 255 6.17 10.73 -24.10
N ALA A 256 5.61 10.91 -25.30
CA ALA A 256 4.23 11.39 -25.48
C ALA A 256 3.21 10.34 -24.99
N ASP A 257 3.39 9.08 -25.37
CA ASP A 257 2.52 7.97 -24.92
C ASP A 257 2.62 7.76 -23.41
N MET A 258 3.84 7.79 -22.86
CA MET A 258 4.10 7.70 -21.43
C MET A 258 3.36 8.80 -20.66
N GLN A 259 3.50 10.07 -21.06
CA GLN A 259 2.80 11.20 -20.45
C GLN A 259 1.27 11.02 -20.54
N THR A 260 0.76 10.61 -21.70
CA THR A 260 -0.68 10.43 -21.92
C THR A 260 -1.27 9.35 -21.04
N GLU A 261 -0.61 8.19 -20.93
CA GLU A 261 -1.10 7.09 -20.09
C GLU A 261 -0.98 7.39 -18.58
N ILE A 262 0.03 8.14 -18.16
CA ILE A 262 0.16 8.63 -16.78
C ILE A 262 -1.00 9.56 -16.43
N GLU A 263 -1.36 10.51 -17.33
CA GLU A 263 -2.51 11.40 -17.10
C GLU A 263 -3.85 10.63 -17.06
N ALA A 264 -4.01 9.64 -17.92
CA ALA A 264 -5.19 8.77 -17.89
C ALA A 264 -5.27 7.99 -16.56
N ALA A 265 -4.14 7.46 -16.05
CA ALA A 265 -4.07 6.79 -14.77
C ALA A 265 -4.42 7.74 -13.62
N ARG A 266 -3.88 8.97 -13.65
CA ARG A 266 -4.16 10.03 -12.66
C ARG A 266 -5.65 10.36 -12.59
N ALA A 267 -6.30 10.48 -13.73
CA ALA A 267 -7.74 10.75 -13.82
C ALA A 267 -8.57 9.63 -13.17
N LEU A 268 -8.18 8.35 -13.35
CA LEU A 268 -8.84 7.21 -12.70
C LEU A 268 -8.63 7.21 -11.19
N VAL A 269 -7.42 7.51 -10.72
CA VAL A 269 -7.11 7.61 -9.27
C VAL A 269 -7.96 8.70 -8.63
N TRP A 270 -8.01 9.89 -9.21
CA TRP A 270 -8.78 11.01 -8.68
C TRP A 270 -10.28 10.75 -8.71
N ARG A 271 -10.79 10.10 -9.76
CA ARG A 271 -12.20 9.68 -9.81
C ARG A 271 -12.55 8.76 -8.64
N ALA A 272 -11.75 7.72 -8.42
CA ALA A 272 -11.97 6.77 -7.33
C ALA A 272 -11.85 7.45 -5.95
N ALA A 273 -10.85 8.32 -5.78
CA ALA A 273 -10.64 9.07 -4.54
C ALA A 273 -11.82 10.00 -4.20
N ARG A 274 -12.35 10.74 -5.19
CA ARG A 274 -13.51 11.61 -5.01
C ARG A 274 -14.78 10.86 -4.66
N LEU A 275 -15.02 9.69 -5.25
CA LEU A 275 -16.15 8.84 -4.90
C LEU A 275 -16.06 8.37 -3.45
N LYS A 276 -14.86 7.92 -3.03
CA LYS A 276 -14.63 7.54 -1.63
C LYS A 276 -14.85 8.71 -0.69
N GLU A 277 -14.31 9.87 -0.99
CA GLU A 277 -14.48 11.09 -0.18
C GLU A 277 -15.96 11.47 -0.02
N ALA A 278 -16.73 11.37 -1.09
CA ALA A 278 -18.17 11.65 -1.08
C ALA A 278 -19.02 10.54 -0.42
N GLY A 279 -18.41 9.48 0.12
CA GLY A 279 -19.12 8.34 0.71
C GLY A 279 -19.87 7.47 -0.30
N HIS A 280 -19.55 7.59 -1.60
CA HIS A 280 -20.14 6.77 -2.66
C HIS A 280 -19.45 5.41 -2.81
N PRO A 281 -20.14 4.39 -3.36
CA PRO A 281 -19.50 3.15 -3.77
C PRO A 281 -18.33 3.43 -4.72
N HIS A 282 -17.17 2.84 -4.44
CA HIS A 282 -15.91 3.10 -5.16
C HIS A 282 -15.08 1.83 -5.42
N THR A 283 -15.62 0.65 -5.09
CA THR A 283 -14.93 -0.63 -5.23
C THR A 283 -14.48 -0.89 -6.67
N VAL A 284 -15.35 -0.62 -7.65
CA VAL A 284 -15.06 -0.82 -9.08
C VAL A 284 -14.05 0.20 -9.58
N GLU A 285 -14.24 1.45 -9.26
CA GLU A 285 -13.35 2.54 -9.66
C GLU A 285 -11.96 2.38 -9.03
N GLY A 286 -11.88 1.96 -7.77
CA GLY A 286 -10.62 1.62 -7.11
C GLY A 286 -9.90 0.45 -7.81
N ALA A 287 -10.65 -0.58 -8.21
CA ALA A 287 -10.09 -1.69 -8.96
C ALA A 287 -9.61 -1.26 -10.37
N GLN A 288 -10.37 -0.42 -11.08
CA GLN A 288 -9.98 0.14 -12.37
C GLN A 288 -8.71 1.00 -12.27
N ALA A 289 -8.66 1.90 -11.29
CA ALA A 289 -7.51 2.76 -11.03
C ALA A 289 -6.25 1.91 -10.76
N LYS A 290 -6.35 0.94 -9.85
CA LYS A 290 -5.23 0.07 -9.50
C LYS A 290 -4.75 -0.79 -10.66
N LEU A 291 -5.67 -1.41 -11.40
CA LEU A 291 -5.35 -2.25 -12.56
C LEU A 291 -4.64 -1.44 -13.65
N PHE A 292 -5.13 -0.24 -13.94
CA PHE A 292 -4.57 0.60 -15.00
C PHE A 292 -3.24 1.22 -14.58
N ALA A 293 -3.16 1.87 -13.42
CA ALA A 293 -1.96 2.54 -12.95
C ALA A 293 -0.76 1.57 -12.75
N SER A 294 -1.01 0.37 -12.21
CA SER A 294 0.07 -0.63 -12.04
C SER A 294 0.60 -1.14 -13.38
N ARG A 295 -0.27 -1.32 -14.39
CA ARG A 295 0.14 -1.67 -15.76
C ARG A 295 0.97 -0.55 -16.40
N VAL A 296 0.53 0.70 -16.26
CA VAL A 296 1.24 1.90 -16.75
C VAL A 296 2.62 2.00 -16.12
N ALA A 297 2.71 1.88 -14.78
CA ALA A 297 3.99 1.94 -14.08
C ALA A 297 4.94 0.83 -14.53
N ARG A 298 4.49 -0.42 -14.58
CA ARG A 298 5.32 -1.54 -15.01
C ARG A 298 5.82 -1.39 -16.45
N HIS A 299 4.96 -0.94 -17.37
CA HIS A 299 5.33 -0.77 -18.78
C HIS A 299 6.33 0.36 -18.95
N TRP A 300 6.02 1.54 -18.45
CA TRP A 300 6.80 2.74 -18.71
C TRP A 300 8.09 2.83 -17.92
N THR A 301 8.21 2.17 -16.78
CA THR A 301 9.52 2.03 -16.12
C THR A 301 10.48 1.17 -16.94
N GLY A 302 9.98 0.14 -17.65
CA GLY A 302 10.78 -0.63 -18.61
C GLY A 302 11.21 0.21 -19.82
N GLU A 303 10.30 1.03 -20.37
CA GLU A 303 10.59 1.92 -21.48
C GLU A 303 11.54 3.07 -21.09
N ALA A 304 11.49 3.53 -19.84
CA ALA A 304 12.48 4.48 -19.31
C ALA A 304 13.88 3.88 -19.30
N ILE A 305 14.04 2.62 -18.87
CA ILE A 305 15.32 1.89 -18.99
C ILE A 305 15.78 1.85 -20.46
N GLN A 306 14.86 1.54 -21.38
CA GLN A 306 15.16 1.48 -22.80
C GLN A 306 15.59 2.81 -23.38
N ILE A 307 14.98 3.94 -22.95
CA ILE A 307 15.39 5.30 -23.36
C ILE A 307 16.80 5.63 -22.86
N LEU A 308 17.13 5.25 -21.63
CA LEU A 308 18.46 5.47 -21.04
C LEU A 308 19.52 4.51 -21.61
N GLY A 309 19.11 3.39 -22.24
CA GLY A 309 20.00 2.38 -22.78
C GLY A 309 20.86 1.72 -21.69
N GLY A 310 22.16 1.55 -21.94
CA GLY A 310 23.08 0.94 -20.96
C GLY A 310 23.08 1.61 -19.59
N TYR A 311 22.95 2.93 -19.53
CA TYR A 311 22.84 3.67 -18.27
C TYR A 311 21.55 3.38 -17.51
N GLY A 312 20.44 3.08 -18.20
CA GLY A 312 19.20 2.67 -17.56
C GLY A 312 19.27 1.30 -16.89
N TYR A 313 20.19 0.45 -17.33
CA TYR A 313 20.42 -0.90 -16.80
C TYR A 313 21.41 -0.93 -15.63
N THR A 314 22.15 0.16 -15.42
CA THR A 314 23.09 0.30 -14.29
C THR A 314 22.45 1.07 -13.13
N LYS A 315 23.03 0.93 -11.92
CA LYS A 315 22.56 1.62 -10.71
C LYS A 315 23.01 3.09 -10.61
N GLU A 316 23.62 3.64 -11.67
CA GLU A 316 23.96 5.06 -11.75
C GLU A 316 22.72 5.96 -11.89
N PHE A 317 21.71 5.46 -12.60
CA PHE A 317 20.41 6.09 -12.74
C PHE A 317 19.33 5.29 -11.99
N PRO A 318 18.27 5.95 -11.52
CA PRO A 318 17.24 5.28 -10.72
C PRO A 318 16.22 4.47 -11.56
N ALA A 319 16.34 4.43 -12.88
CA ALA A 319 15.39 3.79 -13.77
C ALA A 319 15.19 2.28 -13.47
N GLU A 320 16.28 1.56 -13.19
CA GLU A 320 16.23 0.14 -12.84
C GLU A 320 15.49 -0.10 -11.50
N ARG A 321 15.66 0.82 -10.52
CA ARG A 321 14.95 0.76 -9.24
C ARG A 321 13.47 0.96 -9.45
N TYR A 322 13.05 1.96 -10.22
CA TYR A 322 11.63 2.20 -10.53
C TYR A 322 10.97 0.97 -11.18
N TYR A 323 11.68 0.27 -12.06
CA TYR A 323 11.18 -0.95 -12.69
C TYR A 323 10.98 -2.08 -11.67
N ARG A 324 11.93 -2.28 -10.74
CA ARG A 324 11.83 -3.27 -9.66
C ARG A 324 10.67 -2.93 -8.71
N ASP A 325 10.55 -1.65 -8.33
CA ASP A 325 9.53 -1.15 -7.43
C ASP A 325 8.12 -1.24 -8.04
N ALA A 326 7.98 -0.94 -9.33
CA ALA A 326 6.70 -0.98 -10.02
C ALA A 326 6.07 -2.38 -10.03
N LYS A 327 6.88 -3.45 -10.08
CA LYS A 327 6.36 -4.81 -10.27
C LYS A 327 5.39 -5.25 -9.18
N VAL A 328 5.64 -4.92 -7.93
CA VAL A 328 4.79 -5.36 -6.81
C VAL A 328 3.43 -4.70 -6.80
N THR A 329 3.25 -3.54 -7.46
CA THR A 329 1.95 -2.87 -7.57
C THR A 329 0.90 -3.68 -8.33
N GLU A 330 1.31 -4.64 -9.16
CA GLU A 330 0.43 -5.62 -9.82
C GLU A 330 0.02 -6.78 -8.89
N ILE A 331 0.67 -6.96 -7.73
CA ILE A 331 0.58 -8.16 -6.89
C ILE A 331 -0.19 -7.88 -5.58
N TYR A 332 0.30 -6.98 -4.75
CA TYR A 332 -0.28 -6.77 -3.41
C TYR A 332 -1.58 -5.96 -3.44
N GLU A 333 -2.30 -5.95 -2.32
CA GLU A 333 -3.64 -5.36 -2.16
C GLU A 333 -4.66 -5.81 -3.24
N GLY A 334 -4.56 -7.09 -3.58
CA GLY A 334 -5.33 -7.74 -4.64
C GLY A 334 -4.63 -7.68 -5.99
N THR A 335 -4.27 -8.85 -6.52
CA THR A 335 -3.54 -8.96 -7.79
C THR A 335 -4.32 -8.34 -8.96
N SER A 336 -3.64 -8.09 -10.08
CA SER A 336 -4.29 -7.60 -11.30
C SER A 336 -5.43 -8.52 -11.77
N GLU A 337 -5.33 -9.83 -11.50
CA GLU A 337 -6.39 -10.82 -11.78
C GLU A 337 -7.60 -10.58 -10.86
N ILE A 338 -7.37 -10.33 -9.57
CA ILE A 338 -8.45 -10.01 -8.61
C ILE A 338 -9.14 -8.70 -9.01
N GLN A 339 -8.39 -7.67 -9.44
CA GLN A 339 -9.01 -6.43 -9.93
C GLN A 339 -9.94 -6.69 -11.13
N ARG A 340 -9.49 -7.53 -12.08
CA ARG A 340 -10.33 -7.93 -13.23
C ARG A 340 -11.59 -8.67 -12.78
N LEU A 341 -11.50 -9.57 -11.80
CA LEU A 341 -12.66 -10.27 -11.25
C LEU A 341 -13.65 -9.30 -10.59
N VAL A 342 -13.17 -8.31 -9.83
CA VAL A 342 -14.02 -7.28 -9.22
C VAL A 342 -14.78 -6.49 -10.30
N ILE A 343 -14.08 -6.04 -11.33
CA ILE A 343 -14.67 -5.28 -12.44
C ILE A 343 -15.67 -6.15 -13.21
N ALA A 344 -15.28 -7.39 -13.57
CA ALA A 344 -16.12 -8.29 -14.33
C ALA A 344 -17.42 -8.68 -13.59
N ARG A 345 -17.34 -8.93 -12.27
CA ARG A 345 -18.52 -9.20 -11.44
C ARG A 345 -19.50 -8.02 -11.40
N ALA A 346 -18.98 -6.81 -11.38
CA ALA A 346 -19.84 -5.62 -11.42
C ALA A 346 -20.54 -5.45 -12.79
N LEU A 347 -19.89 -5.84 -13.90
CA LEU A 347 -20.45 -5.77 -15.24
C LEU A 347 -21.47 -6.89 -15.50
N LEU A 348 -21.20 -8.10 -15.02
CA LEU A 348 -21.98 -9.31 -15.34
C LEU A 348 -23.08 -9.58 -14.30
N GLY A 349 -23.04 -8.97 -13.12
CA GLY A 349 -24.01 -9.18 -12.07
C GLY A 349 -24.13 -10.64 -11.65
N GLU A 350 -25.35 -11.19 -11.64
CA GLU A 350 -25.61 -12.59 -11.24
C GLU A 350 -24.97 -13.62 -12.17
N ALA A 351 -24.81 -13.32 -13.46
CA ALA A 351 -24.18 -14.23 -14.42
C ALA A 351 -22.70 -14.55 -14.10
N ALA A 352 -22.05 -13.74 -13.24
CA ALA A 352 -20.69 -14.02 -12.78
C ALA A 352 -20.60 -14.93 -11.55
N ARG A 353 -21.74 -15.33 -10.95
CA ARG A 353 -21.78 -16.12 -9.70
C ARG A 353 -21.79 -17.63 -9.92
N ASP A 354 -22.13 -18.07 -11.12
CA ASP A 354 -22.34 -19.52 -11.44
C ASP A 354 -21.07 -20.26 -11.91
N THR A 355 -19.89 -19.67 -11.76
CA THR A 355 -18.62 -20.27 -12.21
C THR A 355 -17.60 -20.52 -11.08
N ALA A 356 -18.08 -20.64 -9.84
CA ALA A 356 -17.21 -20.95 -8.69
C ALA A 356 -17.58 -22.29 -8.05
#